data_7180ed4090254a39b939c4063c10fd4c
#
_entry.id   7180ed4090254a39b939c4063c10fd4c
#
_cell.length_a   1.000
_cell.length_b   1.000
_cell.length_c   1.000
_cell.angle_alpha   90.00
_cell.angle_beta   90.00
_cell.angle_gamma   90.00
#
_symmetry.space_group_name_H-M   'P 1'
#
loop_
_entity.id
_entity.type
_entity.pdbx_description
1 polymer ?
#
loop_
_entity_poly.entity_id
_entity_poly.type
_entity_poly.pdbx_seq_one_letter_code
_entity_poly.pdbx_strand_id
1 'polypeptide(L)'
;MTDQIDINKLRNIAIIAHVDHGKTTLVDKLLQQCGTFDATRGDADERVMDSNDIEKERGITILAKNTAINWNGYRINIVDTPGHADFGGEVERVLSMVDCVLLVVDAFDGPMPQTRFVTQKAFAHGLKPIVVINKVDRPGARPDWVVDQVFDLFVNLGATDEQLDFPIIYASALNGVAGLEHDDLAADMTPLFEAIVKHVEPPKVELNAPFQMQISQLDYNSYVGVIGVGRIKRGTVKPNQSVTIIDSFGKARNGKIGQVLGHLGLQRYEEDIASAGDIVAITGLGELNISDTICDINNVEALPALSVDEPTVTMFFCVNTSPFCGKEGKYVTSRQILERLNKELVHNVALRVEETPNPDEFRVSGRGELHLSVLIENMRREGYELAVSRPKVIFKEVDGHKQEPFEQVTIDIEEQHQGAVMEALGIRKGEVKDMVPDGKGRTRLEYVIPSRGLIGFRNEFMTMTSGTGLLYSSFSHYDDVKPGEIGQRKNGVLISNATGKALAYALWGLQERGKLMIDHGAEVYEGQIIGIHSRSNDLTVNCLQGKKLTNMRASGKDDAIALTTPIKFSLEQAIEFIDDDELVEITPQSIRIRKKLLTETDRKRANRTTTSTSTH
;
A
#
# COMPACT_ATOMS: atom_id res chain seq x y z
N MET A 1 -29.44 30.00 2.06
CA MET A 1 -28.76 30.51 0.83
C MET A 1 -27.31 30.12 1.02
N THR A 2 -26.88 29.00 0.45
CA THR A 2 -25.47 28.66 0.40
C THR A 2 -24.85 29.62 -0.62
N ASP A 3 -24.01 30.54 -0.14
CA ASP A 3 -23.31 31.50 -1.00
C ASP A 3 -22.40 30.72 -1.95
N GLN A 4 -22.51 31.02 -3.23
CA GLN A 4 -21.61 30.44 -4.25
C GLN A 4 -20.16 30.74 -3.85
N ILE A 5 -19.31 29.70 -3.79
CA ILE A 5 -17.92 29.84 -3.34
C ILE A 5 -17.20 30.84 -4.26
N ASP A 6 -16.58 31.86 -3.68
CA ASP A 6 -15.69 32.74 -4.41
C ASP A 6 -14.42 31.98 -4.81
N ILE A 7 -14.23 31.78 -6.11
CA ILE A 7 -13.11 31.04 -6.67
C ILE A 7 -11.75 31.60 -6.24
N ASN A 8 -11.65 32.91 -6.03
CA ASN A 8 -10.42 33.55 -5.56
C ASN A 8 -10.05 33.11 -4.12
N LYS A 9 -11.04 32.63 -3.38
CA LYS A 9 -10.90 32.13 -2.01
C LYS A 9 -10.87 30.61 -1.92
N LEU A 10 -10.82 29.90 -3.05
CA LEU A 10 -10.72 28.45 -3.09
C LEU A 10 -9.25 28.05 -3.24
N ARG A 11 -8.82 27.03 -2.48
CA ARG A 11 -7.49 26.42 -2.55
C ARG A 11 -7.63 24.90 -2.57
N ASN A 12 -6.99 24.23 -3.51
CA ASN A 12 -6.97 22.77 -3.60
C ASN A 12 -5.55 22.28 -3.39
N ILE A 13 -5.33 21.54 -2.32
CA ILE A 13 -4.02 21.02 -1.96
C ILE A 13 -4.08 19.50 -1.75
N ALA A 14 -3.01 18.82 -2.12
CA ALA A 14 -2.76 17.45 -1.69
C ALA A 14 -1.66 17.43 -0.65
N ILE A 15 -1.79 16.60 0.37
CA ILE A 15 -0.74 16.40 1.37
C ILE A 15 -0.02 15.11 1.04
N ILE A 16 1.27 15.22 0.77
CA ILE A 16 2.16 14.12 0.39
C ILE A 16 3.27 13.98 1.41
N ALA A 17 3.59 12.75 1.79
CA ALA A 17 4.64 12.46 2.75
C ALA A 17 5.12 11.02 2.61
N HIS A 18 6.30 10.75 3.12
CA HIS A 18 6.69 9.38 3.45
C HIS A 18 5.87 8.85 4.64
N VAL A 19 5.76 7.52 4.75
CA VAL A 19 5.16 6.86 5.93
C VAL A 19 5.87 7.35 7.19
N ASP A 20 5.12 7.57 8.25
CA ASP A 20 5.60 8.07 9.56
C ASP A 20 6.20 9.49 9.60
N HIS A 21 6.19 10.27 8.52
CA HIS A 21 6.59 11.68 8.54
C HIS A 21 5.57 12.62 9.22
N GLY A 22 4.42 12.08 9.67
CA GLY A 22 3.41 12.80 10.45
C GLY A 22 2.33 13.47 9.62
N LYS A 23 2.06 12.98 8.40
CA LYS A 23 1.02 13.47 7.50
C LYS A 23 -0.37 13.49 8.15
N THR A 24 -0.84 12.35 8.65
CA THR A 24 -2.17 12.21 9.28
C THR A 24 -2.30 13.10 10.51
N THR A 25 -1.26 13.16 11.35
CA THR A 25 -1.22 14.05 12.52
C THR A 25 -1.31 15.53 12.13
N LEU A 26 -0.64 15.92 11.02
CA LEU A 26 -0.72 17.30 10.52
C LEU A 26 -2.13 17.63 10.05
N VAL A 27 -2.76 16.75 9.28
CA VAL A 27 -4.16 16.94 8.81
C VAL A 27 -5.12 17.06 9.99
N ASP A 28 -5.00 16.17 10.98
CA ASP A 28 -5.84 16.20 12.18
C ASP A 28 -5.71 17.53 12.94
N LYS A 29 -4.50 18.08 13.06
CA LYS A 29 -4.29 19.39 13.71
C LYS A 29 -4.86 20.55 12.90
N LEU A 30 -4.74 20.52 11.56
CA LEU A 30 -5.37 21.52 10.70
C LEU A 30 -6.89 21.50 10.86
N LEU A 31 -7.50 20.31 10.86
CA LEU A 31 -8.94 20.14 11.09
C LEU A 31 -9.38 20.63 12.47
N GLN A 32 -8.63 20.32 13.53
CA GLN A 32 -8.92 20.72 14.90
C GLN A 32 -8.90 22.26 15.05
N GLN A 33 -7.89 22.93 14.52
CA GLN A 33 -7.70 24.37 14.70
C GLN A 33 -8.66 25.22 13.86
N CYS A 34 -9.22 24.67 12.78
CA CYS A 34 -10.26 25.35 12.01
C CYS A 34 -11.67 25.23 12.61
N GLY A 35 -11.84 24.60 13.78
CA GLY A 35 -13.14 24.46 14.45
C GLY A 35 -14.16 23.59 13.66
N THR A 36 -13.70 22.80 12.73
CA THR A 36 -14.55 21.90 11.91
C THR A 36 -14.93 20.62 12.67
N PHE A 37 -14.38 20.42 13.87
CA PHE A 37 -14.78 19.32 14.76
C PHE A 37 -15.91 19.79 15.69
N ASP A 38 -17.01 19.04 15.70
CA ASP A 38 -18.00 19.16 16.78
C ASP A 38 -17.34 18.75 18.11
N ALA A 39 -17.18 19.69 19.00
CA ALA A 39 -16.64 19.49 20.35
C ALA A 39 -17.47 18.53 21.25
N THR A 40 -18.53 17.92 20.69
CA THR A 40 -19.46 17.03 21.39
C THR A 40 -19.06 15.55 21.34
N ARG A 41 -18.06 15.15 20.56
CA ARG A 41 -17.48 13.80 20.66
C ARG A 41 -16.26 13.85 21.56
N GLY A 42 -16.48 13.47 22.82
CA GLY A 42 -15.43 13.26 23.80
C GLY A 42 -14.43 12.21 23.31
N ASP A 43 -13.16 12.44 23.64
CA ASP A 43 -11.96 11.71 23.29
C ASP A 43 -11.59 11.80 21.80
N ALA A 44 -10.58 12.63 21.57
CA ALA A 44 -9.90 12.72 20.29
C ALA A 44 -9.23 11.37 19.96
N ASP A 45 -9.92 10.56 19.15
CA ASP A 45 -9.25 9.47 18.46
C ASP A 45 -8.12 10.09 17.63
N GLU A 46 -6.89 9.80 17.96
CA GLU A 46 -5.75 10.10 17.11
C GLU A 46 -5.98 9.40 15.77
N ARG A 47 -5.72 10.08 14.65
CA ARG A 47 -5.94 9.60 13.28
C ARG A 47 -7.41 9.55 12.83
N VAL A 48 -8.09 10.66 12.99
CA VAL A 48 -9.51 10.81 12.62
C VAL A 48 -9.77 10.55 11.13
N MET A 49 -8.79 10.82 10.27
CA MET A 49 -8.87 10.56 8.83
C MET A 49 -8.73 9.06 8.50
N ASP A 50 -8.04 8.26 9.30
CA ASP A 50 -7.86 6.83 9.04
C ASP A 50 -9.12 6.05 9.47
N SER A 51 -10.09 5.93 8.59
CA SER A 51 -11.38 5.28 8.88
C SER A 51 -11.37 3.75 8.70
N ASN A 52 -10.37 3.20 7.99
CA ASN A 52 -10.23 1.78 7.75
C ASN A 52 -9.41 1.12 8.88
N ASP A 53 -9.90 -0.01 9.42
CA ASP A 53 -9.21 -0.73 10.48
C ASP A 53 -7.79 -1.15 10.10
N ILE A 54 -7.56 -1.51 8.82
CA ILE A 54 -6.22 -1.86 8.31
C ILE A 54 -5.29 -0.64 8.30
N GLU A 55 -5.80 0.55 7.95
CA GLU A 55 -5.02 1.79 8.00
C GLU A 55 -4.59 2.11 9.43
N LYS A 56 -5.53 2.00 10.40
CA LYS A 56 -5.25 2.21 11.83
C LYS A 56 -4.24 1.22 12.39
N GLU A 57 -4.40 -0.06 12.08
CA GLU A 57 -3.50 -1.13 12.55
C GLU A 57 -2.08 -1.00 11.98
N ARG A 58 -1.97 -0.61 10.71
CA ARG A 58 -0.68 -0.52 10.01
C ARG A 58 -0.04 0.86 10.10
N GLY A 59 -0.80 1.86 10.50
CA GLY A 59 -0.34 3.25 10.57
C GLY A 59 -0.08 3.90 9.21
N ILE A 60 -0.69 3.40 8.13
CA ILE A 60 -0.50 3.90 6.77
C ILE A 60 -1.84 4.30 6.14
N THR A 61 -1.85 5.39 5.37
CA THR A 61 -2.99 5.74 4.52
C THR A 61 -2.97 4.87 3.26
N ILE A 62 -4.06 4.17 3.00
CA ILE A 62 -4.23 3.27 1.84
C ILE A 62 -5.05 3.94 0.75
N LEU A 63 -6.18 4.56 1.14
CA LEU A 63 -7.09 5.25 0.23
C LEU A 63 -6.99 6.76 0.42
N ALA A 64 -6.98 7.48 -0.68
CA ALA A 64 -7.04 8.94 -0.64
C ALA A 64 -8.39 9.41 -0.08
N LYS A 65 -8.35 10.45 0.76
CA LYS A 65 -9.53 11.02 1.40
C LYS A 65 -9.61 12.51 1.12
N ASN A 66 -10.84 12.95 0.84
CA ASN A 66 -11.12 14.36 0.59
C ASN A 66 -11.74 14.98 1.83
N THR A 67 -11.23 16.12 2.21
CA THR A 67 -11.80 16.97 3.26
C THR A 67 -11.68 18.44 2.86
N ALA A 68 -12.40 19.31 3.53
CA ALA A 68 -12.26 20.75 3.35
C ALA A 68 -12.34 21.46 4.69
N ILE A 69 -11.67 22.58 4.78
CA ILE A 69 -11.68 23.48 5.94
C ILE A 69 -11.99 24.90 5.50
N ASN A 70 -12.58 25.67 6.39
CA ASN A 70 -12.79 27.10 6.22
C ASN A 70 -11.85 27.84 7.18
N TRP A 71 -10.99 28.69 6.60
CA TRP A 71 -10.07 29.51 7.37
C TRP A 71 -10.06 30.96 6.86
N ASN A 72 -10.38 31.91 7.70
CA ASN A 72 -10.44 33.36 7.38
C ASN A 72 -11.20 33.70 6.08
N GLY A 73 -12.32 32.96 5.83
CA GLY A 73 -13.15 33.14 4.65
C GLY A 73 -12.62 32.49 3.38
N TYR A 74 -11.50 31.75 3.46
CA TYR A 74 -11.01 30.85 2.42
C TYR A 74 -11.54 29.43 2.64
N ARG A 75 -11.90 28.77 1.54
CA ARG A 75 -12.14 27.31 1.53
C ARG A 75 -10.88 26.62 1.04
N ILE A 76 -10.36 25.72 1.84
CA ILE A 76 -9.18 24.91 1.50
C ILE A 76 -9.61 23.46 1.42
N ASN A 77 -9.66 22.92 0.20
CA ASN A 77 -9.84 21.50 -0.03
C ASN A 77 -8.50 20.79 0.19
N ILE A 78 -8.52 19.78 1.02
CA ILE A 78 -7.34 18.97 1.37
C ILE A 78 -7.60 17.54 0.89
N VAL A 79 -6.72 17.04 0.06
CA VAL A 79 -6.75 15.64 -0.35
C VAL A 79 -5.58 14.93 0.34
N ASP A 80 -5.92 14.04 1.25
CA ASP A 80 -4.94 13.17 1.92
C ASP A 80 -4.55 12.04 0.99
N THR A 81 -3.26 11.86 0.72
CA THR A 81 -2.75 10.87 -0.24
C THR A 81 -2.11 9.69 0.46
N PRO A 82 -2.18 8.46 -0.12
CA PRO A 82 -1.36 7.37 0.33
C PRO A 82 0.13 7.73 0.28
N GLY A 83 0.87 7.36 1.33
CA GLY A 83 2.33 7.58 1.37
C GLY A 83 3.12 6.47 0.68
N HIS A 84 2.57 5.27 0.53
CA HIS A 84 3.29 4.10 0.02
C HIS A 84 3.23 4.01 -1.51
N ALA A 85 4.36 3.69 -2.15
CA ALA A 85 4.48 3.63 -3.61
C ALA A 85 3.55 2.58 -4.27
N ASP A 86 3.18 1.52 -3.55
CA ASP A 86 2.25 0.50 -4.03
C ASP A 86 0.84 1.06 -4.31
N PHE A 87 0.49 2.20 -3.72
CA PHE A 87 -0.75 2.92 -3.96
C PHE A 87 -0.59 4.11 -4.91
N GLY A 88 0.47 4.11 -5.71
CA GLY A 88 0.80 5.21 -6.63
C GLY A 88 -0.31 5.57 -7.62
N GLY A 89 -1.17 4.61 -8.02
CA GLY A 89 -2.34 4.88 -8.83
C GLY A 89 -3.36 5.80 -8.17
N GLU A 90 -3.52 5.71 -6.83
CA GLU A 90 -4.33 6.64 -6.05
C GLU A 90 -3.70 8.05 -6.06
N VAL A 91 -2.38 8.11 -5.85
CA VAL A 91 -1.63 9.38 -5.84
C VAL A 91 -1.78 10.13 -7.16
N GLU A 92 -1.58 9.47 -8.31
CA GLU A 92 -1.71 10.09 -9.63
C GLU A 92 -3.09 10.70 -9.87
N ARG A 93 -4.14 10.00 -9.46
CA ARG A 93 -5.52 10.49 -9.58
C ARG A 93 -5.80 11.70 -8.71
N VAL A 94 -5.30 11.69 -7.49
CA VAL A 94 -5.44 12.81 -6.55
C VAL A 94 -4.73 14.05 -7.08
N LEU A 95 -3.50 13.90 -7.59
CA LEU A 95 -2.71 15.02 -8.10
C LEU A 95 -3.39 15.73 -9.27
N SER A 96 -4.26 15.04 -10.04
CA SER A 96 -5.06 15.65 -11.11
C SER A 96 -6.15 16.61 -10.61
N MET A 97 -6.51 16.54 -9.32
CA MET A 97 -7.57 17.34 -8.72
C MET A 97 -7.09 18.61 -8.02
N VAL A 98 -5.80 18.73 -7.74
CA VAL A 98 -5.23 19.79 -6.89
C VAL A 98 -4.42 20.81 -7.67
N ASP A 99 -4.12 21.95 -7.04
CA ASP A 99 -3.34 23.05 -7.62
C ASP A 99 -1.95 23.17 -6.98
N CYS A 100 -1.73 22.54 -5.82
CA CYS A 100 -0.46 22.58 -5.09
C CYS A 100 -0.30 21.31 -4.23
N VAL A 101 0.91 20.99 -3.84
CA VAL A 101 1.21 19.90 -2.91
C VAL A 101 1.91 20.42 -1.66
N LEU A 102 1.46 19.98 -0.49
CA LEU A 102 2.20 20.12 0.76
C LEU A 102 3.08 18.88 0.92
N LEU A 103 4.40 19.07 0.77
CA LEU A 103 5.38 18.01 0.98
C LEU A 103 5.84 18.01 2.43
N VAL A 104 5.42 17.00 3.19
CA VAL A 104 5.80 16.86 4.60
C VAL A 104 7.02 15.96 4.71
N VAL A 105 8.11 16.50 5.30
CA VAL A 105 9.39 15.81 5.48
C VAL A 105 9.77 15.83 6.95
N ASP A 106 10.19 14.70 7.49
CA ASP A 106 10.69 14.59 8.86
C ASP A 106 12.03 15.33 9.00
N ALA A 107 12.16 16.19 10.02
CA ALA A 107 13.36 16.98 10.29
C ALA A 107 14.60 16.16 10.68
N PHE A 108 14.43 14.88 11.02
CA PHE A 108 15.50 13.96 11.35
C PHE A 108 15.87 13.06 10.16
N ASP A 109 14.87 12.43 9.53
CA ASP A 109 15.08 11.41 8.50
C ASP A 109 15.37 12.03 7.12
N GLY A 110 14.84 13.23 6.84
CA GLY A 110 14.93 13.88 5.53
C GLY A 110 14.08 13.22 4.45
N PRO A 111 14.28 13.54 3.17
CA PRO A 111 13.54 12.94 2.08
C PRO A 111 13.87 11.45 1.94
N MET A 112 12.84 10.63 1.73
CA MET A 112 12.88 9.17 1.65
C MET A 112 12.37 8.71 0.27
N PRO A 113 12.54 7.42 -0.14
CA PRO A 113 12.19 6.97 -1.50
C PRO A 113 10.75 7.28 -1.91
N GLN A 114 9.81 7.16 -1.00
CA GLN A 114 8.40 7.46 -1.29
C GLN A 114 8.19 8.97 -1.50
N THR A 115 8.91 9.83 -0.76
CA THR A 115 8.95 11.28 -1.01
C THR A 115 9.37 11.56 -2.45
N ARG A 116 10.45 10.91 -2.91
CA ARG A 116 10.95 11.05 -4.29
C ARG A 116 9.89 10.67 -5.32
N PHE A 117 9.26 9.49 -5.16
CA PHE A 117 8.24 8.99 -6.07
C PHE A 117 7.05 9.96 -6.19
N VAL A 118 6.47 10.37 -5.06
CA VAL A 118 5.29 11.24 -5.08
C VAL A 118 5.62 12.64 -5.60
N THR A 119 6.79 13.17 -5.25
CA THR A 119 7.25 14.48 -5.75
C THR A 119 7.47 14.44 -7.28
N GLN A 120 8.06 13.36 -7.81
CA GLN A 120 8.23 13.19 -9.26
C GLN A 120 6.88 13.23 -9.99
N LYS A 121 5.86 12.54 -9.46
CA LYS A 121 4.51 12.57 -10.03
C LYS A 121 3.88 13.97 -9.93
N ALA A 122 4.04 14.67 -8.80
CA ALA A 122 3.56 16.03 -8.63
C ALA A 122 4.19 17.00 -9.66
N PHE A 123 5.50 16.89 -9.89
CA PHE A 123 6.20 17.72 -10.88
C PHE A 123 5.78 17.41 -12.32
N ALA A 124 5.51 16.13 -12.64
CA ALA A 124 4.96 15.76 -13.95
C ALA A 124 3.58 16.39 -14.22
N HIS A 125 2.80 16.67 -13.17
CA HIS A 125 1.54 17.44 -13.25
C HIS A 125 1.75 18.96 -13.21
N GLY A 126 2.99 19.46 -13.16
CA GLY A 126 3.31 20.89 -13.08
C GLY A 126 2.94 21.55 -11.76
N LEU A 127 2.73 20.76 -10.69
CA LEU A 127 2.35 21.28 -9.38
C LEU A 127 3.56 21.92 -8.69
N LYS A 128 3.30 23.01 -7.96
CA LYS A 128 4.29 23.70 -7.11
C LYS A 128 4.22 23.11 -5.70
N PRO A 129 5.35 22.84 -5.05
CA PRO A 129 5.37 22.35 -3.68
C PRO A 129 5.41 23.48 -2.65
N ILE A 130 4.78 23.26 -1.49
CA ILE A 130 5.11 23.93 -0.22
C ILE A 130 5.75 22.85 0.65
N VAL A 131 6.95 23.08 1.15
CA VAL A 131 7.68 22.11 1.96
C VAL A 131 7.42 22.37 3.43
N VAL A 132 6.96 21.31 4.13
CA VAL A 132 6.73 21.34 5.58
C VAL A 132 7.75 20.44 6.25
N ILE A 133 8.73 21.04 6.93
CA ILE A 133 9.72 20.31 7.74
C ILE A 133 9.09 20.03 9.11
N ASN A 134 8.63 18.80 9.28
CA ASN A 134 7.88 18.38 10.46
C ASN A 134 8.77 17.72 11.51
N LYS A 135 8.29 17.64 12.76
CA LYS A 135 8.97 17.07 13.92
C LYS A 135 10.27 17.80 14.27
N VAL A 136 10.29 19.11 14.13
CA VAL A 136 11.46 19.92 14.52
C VAL A 136 11.75 19.87 16.03
N ASP A 137 10.77 19.47 16.84
CA ASP A 137 10.87 19.20 18.27
C ASP A 137 11.58 17.87 18.62
N ARG A 138 11.82 17.00 17.62
CA ARG A 138 12.48 15.70 17.85
C ARG A 138 13.94 15.87 18.22
N PRO A 139 14.46 15.20 19.29
CA PRO A 139 15.88 15.21 19.59
C PRO A 139 16.72 14.73 18.41
N GLY A 140 17.69 15.55 18.02
CA GLY A 140 18.56 15.27 16.87
C GLY A 140 18.00 15.70 15.51
N ALA A 141 16.89 16.44 15.48
CA ALA A 141 16.40 17.08 14.26
C ALA A 141 17.48 17.97 13.62
N ARG A 142 17.52 18.01 12.28
CA ARG A 142 18.49 18.74 11.46
C ARG A 142 17.76 19.51 10.36
N PRO A 143 16.93 20.51 10.70
CA PRO A 143 16.05 21.15 9.73
C PRO A 143 16.79 21.71 8.50
N ASP A 144 17.90 22.42 8.70
CA ASP A 144 18.69 23.01 7.61
C ASP A 144 19.25 21.96 6.66
N TRP A 145 19.81 20.87 7.21
CA TRP A 145 20.29 19.76 6.39
C TRP A 145 19.14 19.10 5.58
N VAL A 146 17.93 19.01 6.16
CA VAL A 146 16.78 18.45 5.45
C VAL A 146 16.35 19.36 4.31
N VAL A 147 16.40 20.67 4.49
CA VAL A 147 16.11 21.65 3.42
C VAL A 147 17.08 21.47 2.26
N ASP A 148 18.38 21.35 2.53
CA ASP A 148 19.40 21.09 1.49
C ASP A 148 19.12 19.78 0.75
N GLN A 149 18.76 18.71 1.48
CA GLN A 149 18.43 17.41 0.88
C GLN A 149 17.16 17.45 0.01
N VAL A 150 16.16 18.24 0.40
CA VAL A 150 14.94 18.45 -0.40
C VAL A 150 15.27 19.25 -1.65
N PHE A 151 16.10 20.27 -1.56
CA PHE A 151 16.56 21.04 -2.71
C PHE A 151 17.31 20.15 -3.71
N ASP A 152 18.26 19.35 -3.24
CA ASP A 152 19.02 18.41 -4.05
C ASP A 152 18.07 17.37 -4.72
N LEU A 153 17.08 16.88 -3.98
CA LEU A 153 16.06 15.99 -4.53
C LEU A 153 15.30 16.65 -5.69
N PHE A 154 14.87 17.90 -5.54
CA PHE A 154 14.12 18.61 -6.56
C PHE A 154 14.96 18.86 -7.82
N VAL A 155 16.23 19.26 -7.65
CA VAL A 155 17.18 19.39 -8.77
C VAL A 155 17.36 18.06 -9.49
N ASN A 156 17.53 16.96 -8.77
CA ASN A 156 17.68 15.62 -9.33
C ASN A 156 16.41 15.11 -10.04
N LEU A 157 15.24 15.62 -9.69
CA LEU A 157 13.97 15.32 -10.36
C LEU A 157 13.70 16.22 -11.57
N GLY A 158 14.60 17.16 -11.88
CA GLY A 158 14.43 18.10 -12.99
C GLY A 158 13.37 19.16 -12.73
N ALA A 159 13.25 19.64 -11.49
CA ALA A 159 12.33 20.72 -11.13
C ALA A 159 12.61 21.98 -11.93
N THR A 160 11.55 22.73 -12.25
CA THR A 160 11.65 24.07 -12.85
C THR A 160 12.12 25.10 -11.83
N ASP A 161 12.62 26.26 -12.29
CA ASP A 161 13.02 27.34 -11.41
C ASP A 161 11.89 27.76 -10.45
N GLU A 162 10.63 27.75 -10.93
CA GLU A 162 9.46 28.06 -10.11
C GLU A 162 9.17 26.97 -9.04
N GLN A 163 9.55 25.72 -9.29
CA GLN A 163 9.42 24.62 -8.33
C GLN A 163 10.57 24.59 -7.34
N LEU A 164 11.73 25.16 -7.70
CA LEU A 164 12.88 25.31 -6.82
C LEU A 164 12.74 26.50 -5.86
N ASP A 165 11.91 27.49 -6.19
CA ASP A 165 11.56 28.61 -5.31
C ASP A 165 10.37 28.24 -4.41
N PHE A 166 10.53 27.19 -3.63
CA PHE A 166 9.47 26.67 -2.77
C PHE A 166 9.45 27.33 -1.38
N PRO A 167 8.26 27.64 -0.85
CA PRO A 167 8.09 28.09 0.53
C PRO A 167 8.41 26.95 1.52
N ILE A 168 9.05 27.31 2.63
CA ILE A 168 9.38 26.37 3.71
C ILE A 168 8.61 26.76 4.95
N ILE A 169 7.99 25.78 5.61
CA ILE A 169 7.33 25.91 6.90
C ILE A 169 7.92 24.85 7.84
N TYR A 170 8.30 25.26 9.02
CA TYR A 170 8.73 24.37 10.09
C TYR A 170 7.55 24.05 11.00
N ALA A 171 7.39 22.80 11.40
CA ALA A 171 6.26 22.37 12.17
C ALA A 171 6.58 21.28 13.19
N SER A 172 5.80 21.27 14.27
CA SER A 172 5.61 20.11 15.13
C SER A 172 4.12 19.75 15.08
N ALA A 173 3.76 18.83 14.18
CA ALA A 173 2.38 18.39 14.04
C ALA A 173 1.85 17.79 15.35
N LEU A 174 2.67 17.08 16.12
CA LEU A 174 2.28 16.53 17.41
C LEU A 174 1.81 17.63 18.38
N ASN A 175 2.56 18.71 18.46
CA ASN A 175 2.27 19.86 19.34
C ASN A 175 1.24 20.84 18.72
N GLY A 176 0.95 20.71 17.42
CA GLY A 176 0.00 21.57 16.71
C GLY A 176 0.52 22.99 16.47
N VAL A 177 1.82 23.15 16.23
CA VAL A 177 2.50 24.44 16.05
C VAL A 177 3.30 24.48 14.76
N ALA A 178 3.42 25.67 14.16
CA ALA A 178 4.21 25.92 12.95
C ALA A 178 4.90 27.30 13.00
N GLY A 179 5.93 27.48 12.17
CA GLY A 179 6.67 28.74 12.06
C GLY A 179 7.41 28.88 10.75
N LEU A 180 7.91 30.07 10.47
CA LEU A 180 8.78 30.37 9.32
C LEU A 180 10.25 30.02 9.61
N GLU A 181 10.62 29.94 10.87
CA GLU A 181 11.94 29.55 11.36
C GLU A 181 11.80 28.36 12.31
N HIS A 182 12.80 27.47 12.33
CA HIS A 182 12.70 26.22 13.11
C HIS A 182 12.80 26.43 14.64
N ASP A 183 13.34 27.54 15.09
CA ASP A 183 13.53 27.93 16.51
C ASP A 183 12.52 29.00 16.98
N ASP A 184 11.66 29.51 16.08
CA ASP A 184 10.59 30.47 16.38
C ASP A 184 9.24 29.98 15.83
N LEU A 185 8.66 29.02 16.54
CA LEU A 185 7.35 28.47 16.19
C LEU A 185 6.22 29.29 16.85
N ALA A 186 5.17 29.58 16.10
CA ALA A 186 3.95 30.18 16.63
C ALA A 186 3.23 29.24 17.59
N ALA A 187 2.21 29.75 18.29
CA ALA A 187 1.43 28.96 19.24
C ALA A 187 0.47 27.95 18.57
N ASP A 188 0.28 28.04 17.25
CA ASP A 188 -0.64 27.25 16.46
C ASP A 188 -0.15 27.06 15.01
N MET A 189 -1.00 26.49 14.13
CA MET A 189 -0.72 26.25 12.71
C MET A 189 -0.99 27.48 11.81
N THR A 190 -1.29 28.65 12.33
CA THR A 190 -1.57 29.87 11.55
C THR A 190 -0.51 30.14 10.47
N PRO A 191 0.82 30.05 10.72
CA PRO A 191 1.81 30.27 9.67
C PRO A 191 1.66 29.34 8.46
N LEU A 192 1.25 28.09 8.68
CA LEU A 192 0.99 27.14 7.60
C LEU A 192 -0.27 27.52 6.80
N PHE A 193 -1.35 27.92 7.47
CA PHE A 193 -2.54 28.42 6.78
C PHE A 193 -2.26 29.66 5.94
N GLU A 194 -1.52 30.62 6.48
CA GLU A 194 -1.09 31.83 5.77
C GLU A 194 -0.24 31.49 4.54
N ALA A 195 0.69 30.53 4.68
CA ALA A 195 1.49 30.05 3.56
C ALA A 195 0.63 29.44 2.46
N ILE A 196 -0.36 28.58 2.82
CA ILE A 196 -1.30 28.01 1.85
C ILE A 196 -2.06 29.10 1.11
N VAL A 197 -2.66 30.03 1.83
CA VAL A 197 -3.45 31.12 1.21
C VAL A 197 -2.59 32.00 0.31
N LYS A 198 -1.36 32.30 0.70
CA LYS A 198 -0.43 33.19 -0.01
C LYS A 198 0.19 32.54 -1.25
N HIS A 199 0.60 31.27 -1.16
CA HIS A 199 1.42 30.64 -2.20
C HIS A 199 0.63 29.68 -3.11
N VAL A 200 -0.54 29.17 -2.69
CA VAL A 200 -1.40 28.39 -3.57
C VAL A 200 -2.24 29.31 -4.43
N GLU A 201 -2.10 29.24 -5.74
CA GLU A 201 -2.91 30.00 -6.67
C GLU A 201 -4.37 29.52 -6.65
N PRO A 202 -5.36 30.42 -6.84
CA PRO A 202 -6.74 30.00 -7.02
C PRO A 202 -6.88 29.18 -8.33
N PRO A 203 -7.84 28.26 -8.42
CA PRO A 203 -8.06 27.45 -9.60
C PRO A 203 -8.27 28.30 -10.87
N LYS A 204 -7.53 28.00 -11.94
CA LYS A 204 -7.69 28.64 -13.25
C LYS A 204 -8.75 27.90 -14.06
N VAL A 205 -10.00 28.34 -14.00
CA VAL A 205 -11.17 27.65 -14.58
C VAL A 205 -12.15 28.59 -15.28
N GLU A 206 -13.01 28.03 -16.13
CA GLU A 206 -14.04 28.76 -16.87
C GLU A 206 -15.42 28.53 -16.22
N LEU A 207 -15.92 29.50 -15.46
CA LEU A 207 -17.19 29.40 -14.73
C LEU A 207 -18.40 29.38 -15.66
N ASN A 208 -18.36 30.11 -16.77
CA ASN A 208 -19.51 30.30 -17.69
C ASN A 208 -19.51 29.27 -18.84
N ALA A 209 -18.56 28.33 -18.88
CA ALA A 209 -18.53 27.28 -19.87
C ALA A 209 -19.54 26.14 -19.54
N PRO A 210 -19.90 25.30 -20.51
CA PRO A 210 -20.69 24.10 -20.25
C PRO A 210 -20.02 23.18 -19.22
N PHE A 211 -20.84 22.59 -18.35
CA PHE A 211 -20.35 21.72 -17.26
C PHE A 211 -19.47 20.56 -17.76
N GLN A 212 -18.35 20.34 -17.09
CA GLN A 212 -17.47 19.21 -17.33
C GLN A 212 -16.72 18.84 -16.05
N MET A 213 -16.73 17.55 -15.70
CA MET A 213 -16.08 16.98 -14.54
C MET A 213 -15.52 15.60 -14.89
N GLN A 214 -14.38 15.23 -14.36
CA GLN A 214 -13.82 13.88 -14.48
C GLN A 214 -13.86 13.16 -13.13
N ILE A 215 -14.26 11.90 -13.15
CA ILE A 215 -14.27 11.05 -11.96
C ILE A 215 -12.85 10.57 -11.68
N SER A 216 -12.29 11.01 -10.57
CA SER A 216 -10.96 10.64 -10.11
C SER A 216 -10.99 9.59 -9.00
N GLN A 217 -12.10 9.50 -8.26
CA GLN A 217 -12.27 8.58 -7.15
C GLN A 217 -13.71 8.06 -7.09
N LEU A 218 -13.89 6.83 -6.65
CA LEU A 218 -15.21 6.24 -6.42
C LEU A 218 -15.38 5.89 -4.95
N ASP A 219 -16.61 6.07 -4.48
CA ASP A 219 -17.06 5.64 -3.17
C ASP A 219 -18.42 4.95 -3.29
N TYR A 220 -18.85 4.26 -2.27
CA TYR A 220 -20.11 3.54 -2.27
C TYR A 220 -20.87 3.74 -0.95
N ASN A 221 -22.14 4.00 -1.07
CA ASN A 221 -23.05 4.06 0.05
C ASN A 221 -24.27 3.17 -0.22
N SER A 222 -24.69 2.39 0.75
CA SER A 222 -25.82 1.44 0.59
C SER A 222 -27.17 2.10 0.23
N TYR A 223 -27.34 3.40 0.51
CA TYR A 223 -28.58 4.14 0.23
C TYR A 223 -28.57 4.84 -1.13
N VAL A 224 -27.44 5.47 -1.49
CA VAL A 224 -27.34 6.26 -2.72
C VAL A 224 -26.60 5.55 -3.84
N GLY A 225 -26.00 4.39 -3.56
CA GLY A 225 -25.24 3.61 -4.51
C GLY A 225 -23.83 4.14 -4.72
N VAL A 226 -23.36 4.10 -5.97
CA VAL A 226 -22.03 4.58 -6.36
C VAL A 226 -21.97 6.10 -6.29
N ILE A 227 -20.90 6.62 -5.71
CA ILE A 227 -20.60 8.05 -5.57
C ILE A 227 -19.33 8.34 -6.36
N GLY A 228 -19.41 9.21 -7.34
CA GLY A 228 -18.26 9.67 -8.10
C GLY A 228 -17.69 10.96 -7.51
N VAL A 229 -16.40 10.96 -7.15
CA VAL A 229 -15.69 12.14 -6.64
C VAL A 229 -14.71 12.65 -7.69
N GLY A 230 -14.67 13.97 -7.86
CA GLY A 230 -13.75 14.59 -8.79
C GLY A 230 -13.79 16.11 -8.73
N ARG A 231 -12.91 16.74 -9.49
CA ARG A 231 -12.86 18.19 -9.64
C ARG A 231 -13.69 18.64 -10.83
N ILE A 232 -14.52 19.66 -10.63
CA ILE A 232 -15.22 20.32 -11.73
C ILE A 232 -14.19 21.12 -12.54
N LYS A 233 -14.01 20.76 -13.81
CA LYS A 233 -13.01 21.41 -14.69
C LYS A 233 -13.53 22.72 -15.27
N ARG A 234 -14.84 22.78 -15.61
CA ARG A 234 -15.50 23.99 -16.12
C ARG A 234 -16.99 23.97 -15.81
N GLY A 235 -17.61 25.16 -15.81
CA GLY A 235 -19.03 25.35 -15.62
C GLY A 235 -19.51 25.16 -14.19
N THR A 236 -20.79 24.87 -14.05
CA THR A 236 -21.47 24.64 -12.76
C THR A 236 -22.37 23.42 -12.85
N VAL A 237 -22.61 22.80 -11.70
CA VAL A 237 -23.47 21.62 -11.58
C VAL A 237 -24.49 21.80 -10.47
N LYS A 238 -25.70 21.24 -10.68
CA LYS A 238 -26.82 21.28 -9.73
C LYS A 238 -27.41 19.89 -9.53
N PRO A 239 -28.02 19.61 -8.38
CA PRO A 239 -28.86 18.42 -8.20
C PRO A 239 -29.95 18.35 -9.27
N ASN A 240 -30.30 17.13 -9.66
CA ASN A 240 -31.30 16.84 -10.70
C ASN A 240 -30.96 17.32 -12.14
N GLN A 241 -29.74 17.77 -12.40
CA GLN A 241 -29.29 18.14 -13.74
C GLN A 241 -29.11 16.88 -14.62
N SER A 242 -29.59 16.97 -15.88
CA SER A 242 -29.33 15.96 -16.89
C SER A 242 -27.93 16.12 -17.47
N VAL A 243 -27.20 15.05 -17.62
CA VAL A 243 -25.79 15.03 -18.05
C VAL A 243 -25.52 13.88 -19.00
N THR A 244 -24.43 13.96 -19.75
CA THR A 244 -23.88 12.84 -20.51
C THR A 244 -22.62 12.33 -19.81
N ILE A 245 -22.51 11.03 -19.65
CA ILE A 245 -21.36 10.32 -19.09
C ILE A 245 -20.63 9.66 -20.25
N ILE A 246 -19.34 9.90 -20.38
CA ILE A 246 -18.47 9.31 -21.40
C ILE A 246 -17.44 8.45 -20.69
N ASP A 247 -17.39 7.17 -21.03
CA ASP A 247 -16.40 6.25 -20.47
C ASP A 247 -15.00 6.44 -21.13
N SER A 248 -14.00 5.77 -20.58
CA SER A 248 -12.62 5.81 -21.08
C SER A 248 -12.46 5.26 -22.52
N PHE A 249 -13.46 4.55 -23.04
CA PHE A 249 -13.51 4.03 -24.41
C PHE A 249 -14.27 4.95 -25.38
N GLY A 250 -14.78 6.09 -24.89
CA GLY A 250 -15.53 7.07 -25.68
C GLY A 250 -17.02 6.73 -25.84
N LYS A 251 -17.56 5.73 -25.14
CA LYS A 251 -18.97 5.41 -25.18
C LYS A 251 -19.76 6.35 -24.30
N ALA A 252 -20.72 7.06 -24.89
CA ALA A 252 -21.57 8.01 -24.19
C ALA A 252 -22.89 7.37 -23.72
N ARG A 253 -23.35 7.77 -22.54
CA ARG A 253 -24.69 7.45 -22.01
C ARG A 253 -25.25 8.66 -21.26
N ASN A 254 -26.57 8.78 -21.28
CA ASN A 254 -27.24 9.84 -20.52
C ASN A 254 -27.44 9.44 -19.07
N GLY A 255 -27.37 10.42 -18.17
CA GLY A 255 -27.60 10.26 -16.75
C GLY A 255 -28.30 11.49 -16.15
N LYS A 256 -28.76 11.34 -14.93
CA LYS A 256 -29.31 12.44 -14.15
C LYS A 256 -28.65 12.47 -12.79
N ILE A 257 -28.05 13.59 -12.42
CA ILE A 257 -27.42 13.78 -11.12
C ILE A 257 -28.49 13.70 -10.03
N GLY A 258 -28.25 12.89 -9.00
CA GLY A 258 -29.10 12.84 -7.81
C GLY A 258 -28.78 14.00 -6.88
N GLN A 259 -27.66 13.89 -6.18
CA GLN A 259 -27.17 14.90 -5.24
C GLN A 259 -25.78 15.38 -5.67
N VAL A 260 -25.47 16.62 -5.32
CA VAL A 260 -24.13 17.21 -5.36
C VAL A 260 -23.70 17.41 -3.91
N LEU A 261 -22.57 16.82 -3.52
CA LEU A 261 -22.09 16.81 -2.15
C LEU A 261 -20.74 17.50 -2.05
N GLY A 262 -20.66 18.53 -1.24
CA GLY A 262 -19.40 19.15 -0.82
C GLY A 262 -18.82 18.46 0.41
N HIS A 263 -17.56 18.76 0.72
CA HIS A 263 -16.86 18.27 1.90
C HIS A 263 -16.65 19.41 2.90
N LEU A 264 -16.86 19.14 4.19
CA LEU A 264 -16.48 20.03 5.29
C LEU A 264 -16.07 19.18 6.50
N GLY A 265 -14.80 19.22 6.88
CA GLY A 265 -14.24 18.26 7.80
C GLY A 265 -14.41 16.84 7.25
N LEU A 266 -14.89 15.93 8.07
CA LEU A 266 -15.13 14.53 7.70
C LEU A 266 -16.54 14.27 7.13
N GLN A 267 -17.39 15.31 7.08
CA GLN A 267 -18.78 15.16 6.66
C GLN A 267 -18.97 15.65 5.24
N ARG A 268 -19.92 15.01 4.55
CA ARG A 268 -20.45 15.48 3.27
C ARG A 268 -21.77 16.21 3.52
N TYR A 269 -21.96 17.33 2.87
CA TYR A 269 -23.21 18.09 2.91
C TYR A 269 -23.73 18.35 1.50
N GLU A 270 -25.04 18.49 1.37
CA GLU A 270 -25.65 18.77 0.08
C GLU A 270 -25.40 20.22 -0.33
N GLU A 271 -25.00 20.40 -1.59
CA GLU A 271 -24.83 21.71 -2.24
C GLU A 271 -25.92 21.93 -3.30
N ASP A 272 -26.52 23.09 -3.26
CA ASP A 272 -27.52 23.52 -4.29
C ASP A 272 -26.83 23.77 -5.64
N ILE A 273 -25.60 24.26 -5.62
CA ILE A 273 -24.81 24.57 -6.82
C ILE A 273 -23.33 24.41 -6.46
N ALA A 274 -22.60 23.63 -7.26
CA ALA A 274 -21.15 23.60 -7.21
C ALA A 274 -20.53 24.15 -8.50
N SER A 275 -19.38 24.80 -8.38
CA SER A 275 -18.75 25.56 -9.48
C SER A 275 -17.40 24.94 -9.86
N ALA A 276 -16.95 25.28 -11.08
CA ALA A 276 -15.63 24.87 -11.56
C ALA A 276 -14.52 25.25 -10.57
N GLY A 277 -13.57 24.36 -10.42
CA GLY A 277 -12.47 24.44 -9.46
C GLY A 277 -12.70 23.66 -8.18
N ASP A 278 -13.95 23.43 -7.78
CA ASP A 278 -14.25 22.70 -6.55
C ASP A 278 -14.15 21.17 -6.72
N ILE A 279 -13.88 20.48 -5.62
CA ILE A 279 -13.84 19.01 -5.53
C ILE A 279 -15.14 18.55 -4.87
N VAL A 280 -15.98 17.87 -5.64
CA VAL A 280 -17.31 17.45 -5.20
C VAL A 280 -17.55 15.97 -5.41
N ALA A 281 -18.53 15.44 -4.69
CA ALA A 281 -19.04 14.11 -4.89
C ALA A 281 -20.44 14.17 -5.54
N ILE A 282 -20.68 13.32 -6.53
CA ILE A 282 -21.93 13.26 -7.29
C ILE A 282 -22.54 11.87 -7.15
N THR A 283 -23.87 11.82 -6.97
CA THR A 283 -24.65 10.58 -6.84
C THR A 283 -25.69 10.46 -7.94
N GLY A 284 -26.35 9.29 -8.04
CA GLY A 284 -27.53 9.09 -8.91
C GLY A 284 -27.23 8.71 -10.35
N LEU A 285 -25.97 8.56 -10.74
CA LEU A 285 -25.57 8.28 -12.13
C LEU A 285 -25.49 6.78 -12.47
N GLY A 286 -25.81 5.89 -11.52
CA GLY A 286 -25.71 4.46 -11.70
C GLY A 286 -24.27 3.97 -11.68
N GLU A 287 -23.91 3.13 -12.64
CA GLU A 287 -22.55 2.63 -12.77
C GLU A 287 -21.62 3.76 -13.23
N LEU A 288 -20.55 3.98 -12.49
CA LEU A 288 -19.48 4.93 -12.80
C LEU A 288 -18.14 4.21 -12.73
N ASN A 289 -17.22 4.62 -13.57
CA ASN A 289 -15.83 4.17 -13.52
C ASN A 289 -14.90 5.36 -13.32
N ILE A 290 -13.71 5.08 -12.85
CA ILE A 290 -12.65 6.08 -12.78
C ILE A 290 -12.26 6.49 -14.20
N SER A 291 -11.97 7.77 -14.40
CA SER A 291 -11.76 8.44 -15.68
C SER A 291 -13.02 8.75 -16.48
N ASP A 292 -14.22 8.31 -16.05
CA ASP A 292 -15.44 8.74 -16.72
C ASP A 292 -15.53 10.28 -16.70
N THR A 293 -15.89 10.85 -17.84
CA THR A 293 -16.17 12.29 -17.96
C THR A 293 -17.67 12.54 -17.89
N ILE A 294 -18.10 13.42 -17.00
CA ILE A 294 -19.48 13.88 -16.90
C ILE A 294 -19.55 15.28 -17.49
N CYS A 295 -20.40 15.47 -18.48
CA CYS A 295 -20.51 16.75 -19.19
C CYS A 295 -21.96 17.16 -19.47
N ASP A 296 -22.14 18.39 -19.87
CA ASP A 296 -23.43 18.91 -20.33
C ASP A 296 -23.93 18.10 -21.53
N ILE A 297 -25.26 17.86 -21.59
CA ILE A 297 -25.88 17.06 -22.66
C ILE A 297 -25.72 17.67 -24.06
N ASN A 298 -25.58 19.00 -24.12
CA ASN A 298 -25.42 19.75 -25.39
C ASN A 298 -23.94 19.93 -25.77
N ASN A 299 -23.00 19.66 -24.88
CA ASN A 299 -21.56 19.78 -25.12
C ASN A 299 -20.83 18.55 -24.64
N VAL A 300 -20.90 17.50 -25.45
CA VAL A 300 -20.35 16.18 -25.16
C VAL A 300 -18.88 16.15 -25.54
N GLU A 301 -17.99 16.25 -24.56
CA GLU A 301 -16.54 16.29 -24.74
C GLU A 301 -15.84 15.47 -23.64
N ALA A 302 -15.12 14.42 -24.04
CA ALA A 302 -14.37 13.58 -23.11
C ALA A 302 -13.05 14.25 -22.70
N LEU A 303 -12.71 14.14 -21.43
CA LEU A 303 -11.37 14.45 -20.94
C LEU A 303 -10.44 13.26 -21.21
N PRO A 304 -9.12 13.48 -21.37
CA PRO A 304 -8.16 12.38 -21.47
C PRO A 304 -8.28 11.45 -20.26
N ALA A 305 -8.23 10.15 -20.50
CA ALA A 305 -8.25 9.18 -19.42
C ALA A 305 -7.05 9.40 -18.48
N LEU A 306 -7.31 9.27 -17.17
CA LEU A 306 -6.25 9.36 -16.17
C LEU A 306 -5.30 8.18 -16.38
N SER A 307 -4.02 8.47 -16.59
CA SER A 307 -3.00 7.44 -16.69
C SER A 307 -2.71 6.88 -15.32
N VAL A 308 -2.64 5.56 -15.23
CA VAL A 308 -2.20 4.86 -14.02
C VAL A 308 -1.07 3.93 -14.43
N ASP A 309 0.04 3.96 -13.70
CA ASP A 309 1.16 3.06 -13.96
C ASP A 309 0.71 1.60 -13.93
N GLU A 310 1.30 0.79 -14.78
CA GLU A 310 0.97 -0.62 -14.89
C GLU A 310 1.42 -1.44 -13.67
N PRO A 311 0.73 -2.58 -13.38
CA PRO A 311 1.16 -3.51 -12.34
C PRO A 311 2.58 -4.03 -12.58
N THR A 312 3.33 -4.23 -11.49
CA THR A 312 4.70 -4.77 -11.52
C THR A 312 4.81 -6.17 -10.93
N VAL A 313 3.83 -6.58 -10.10
CA VAL A 313 3.81 -7.86 -9.40
C VAL A 313 2.51 -8.61 -9.69
N THR A 314 2.58 -9.91 -9.83
CA THR A 314 1.42 -10.80 -10.03
C THR A 314 1.46 -11.97 -9.06
N MET A 315 0.28 -12.41 -8.63
CA MET A 315 0.05 -13.61 -7.81
C MET A 315 -1.12 -14.41 -8.35
N PHE A 316 -1.16 -15.69 -8.03
CA PHE A 316 -2.34 -16.52 -8.29
C PHE A 316 -3.20 -16.60 -7.02
N PHE A 317 -4.48 -16.27 -7.18
CA PHE A 317 -5.51 -16.45 -6.17
C PHE A 317 -6.28 -17.70 -6.53
N CYS A 318 -6.21 -18.71 -5.69
CA CYS A 318 -6.75 -20.03 -5.92
C CYS A 318 -7.86 -20.36 -4.92
N VAL A 319 -8.79 -21.19 -5.32
CA VAL A 319 -9.72 -21.81 -4.39
C VAL A 319 -8.94 -22.62 -3.36
N ASN A 320 -9.34 -22.53 -2.09
CA ASN A 320 -8.73 -23.36 -1.05
C ASN A 320 -9.15 -24.81 -1.19
N THR A 321 -8.23 -25.68 -1.55
CA THR A 321 -8.44 -27.14 -1.72
C THR A 321 -7.91 -27.95 -0.54
N SER A 322 -7.60 -27.32 0.58
CA SER A 322 -7.11 -28.01 1.78
C SER A 322 -8.18 -28.90 2.42
N PRO A 323 -7.81 -29.90 3.22
CA PRO A 323 -8.76 -30.69 4.01
C PRO A 323 -9.56 -29.89 5.03
N PHE A 324 -9.19 -28.62 5.27
CA PHE A 324 -9.86 -27.71 6.20
C PHE A 324 -10.74 -26.67 5.51
N CYS A 325 -10.84 -26.73 4.18
CA CYS A 325 -11.69 -25.84 3.41
C CYS A 325 -13.14 -25.81 3.92
N GLY A 326 -13.71 -24.62 4.08
CA GLY A 326 -15.09 -24.41 4.53
C GLY A 326 -15.31 -24.56 6.04
N LYS A 327 -14.27 -24.82 6.84
CA LYS A 327 -14.41 -24.89 8.30
C LYS A 327 -14.47 -23.50 8.97
N GLU A 328 -13.82 -22.51 8.40
CA GLU A 328 -13.61 -21.19 9.02
C GLU A 328 -14.23 -20.06 8.22
N GLY A 329 -14.27 -20.15 6.88
CA GLY A 329 -14.82 -19.14 5.99
C GLY A 329 -16.21 -19.45 5.46
N LYS A 330 -16.91 -18.38 5.02
CA LYS A 330 -18.24 -18.46 4.42
C LYS A 330 -18.20 -18.54 2.89
N TYR A 331 -17.20 -17.90 2.29
CA TYR A 331 -17.06 -17.74 0.85
C TYR A 331 -15.84 -18.52 0.38
N VAL A 332 -16.08 -19.67 -0.25
CA VAL A 332 -15.04 -20.67 -0.57
C VAL A 332 -15.00 -21.07 -2.05
N THR A 333 -15.96 -20.60 -2.86
CA THR A 333 -16.08 -21.01 -4.26
C THR A 333 -15.37 -20.04 -5.22
N SER A 334 -14.89 -20.55 -6.37
CA SER A 334 -14.25 -19.73 -7.41
C SER A 334 -15.15 -18.57 -7.87
N ARG A 335 -16.45 -18.83 -8.04
CA ARG A 335 -17.41 -17.79 -8.41
C ARG A 335 -17.48 -16.64 -7.40
N GLN A 336 -17.52 -16.96 -6.11
CA GLN A 336 -17.55 -15.93 -5.04
C GLN A 336 -16.27 -15.11 -5.01
N ILE A 337 -15.11 -15.78 -5.17
CA ILE A 337 -13.81 -15.09 -5.24
C ILE A 337 -13.78 -14.15 -6.45
N LEU A 338 -14.19 -14.61 -7.63
CA LEU A 338 -14.22 -13.79 -8.85
C LEU A 338 -15.18 -12.61 -8.73
N GLU A 339 -16.38 -12.82 -8.19
CA GLU A 339 -17.34 -11.73 -7.94
C GLU A 339 -16.75 -10.66 -7.00
N ARG A 340 -16.00 -11.07 -5.97
CA ARG A 340 -15.34 -10.14 -5.05
C ARG A 340 -14.19 -9.40 -5.73
N LEU A 341 -13.37 -10.09 -6.51
CA LEU A 341 -12.28 -9.47 -7.29
C LEU A 341 -12.82 -8.47 -8.32
N ASN A 342 -13.90 -8.79 -8.99
CA ASN A 342 -14.57 -7.87 -9.93
C ASN A 342 -15.13 -6.62 -9.25
N LYS A 343 -15.63 -6.73 -8.02
CA LYS A 343 -16.02 -5.55 -7.22
C LYS A 343 -14.80 -4.67 -6.89
N GLU A 344 -13.67 -5.28 -6.60
CA GLU A 344 -12.43 -4.51 -6.33
C GLU A 344 -11.97 -3.73 -7.55
N LEU A 345 -12.07 -4.31 -8.76
CA LEU A 345 -11.68 -3.64 -10.01
C LEU A 345 -12.44 -2.34 -10.28
N VAL A 346 -13.65 -2.18 -9.76
CA VAL A 346 -14.44 -0.95 -9.91
C VAL A 346 -13.74 0.22 -9.21
N HIS A 347 -13.13 -0.01 -8.06
CA HIS A 347 -12.51 1.02 -7.22
C HIS A 347 -11.00 1.09 -7.39
N ASN A 348 -10.37 0.00 -7.79
CA ASN A 348 -8.93 -0.17 -7.81
C ASN A 348 -8.40 -0.34 -9.25
N VAL A 349 -8.08 0.78 -9.90
CA VAL A 349 -7.62 0.78 -11.32
C VAL A 349 -6.22 0.21 -11.50
N ALA A 350 -5.43 0.19 -10.43
CA ALA A 350 -4.08 -0.37 -10.46
C ALA A 350 -4.06 -1.90 -10.34
N LEU A 351 -5.24 -2.52 -10.15
CA LEU A 351 -5.41 -3.96 -10.08
C LEU A 351 -5.81 -4.51 -11.45
N ARG A 352 -5.26 -5.65 -11.83
CA ARG A 352 -5.72 -6.44 -12.99
C ARG A 352 -6.07 -7.84 -12.52
N VAL A 353 -7.18 -8.38 -12.99
CA VAL A 353 -7.64 -9.75 -12.73
C VAL A 353 -7.85 -10.45 -14.06
N GLU A 354 -7.20 -11.58 -14.24
CA GLU A 354 -7.30 -12.40 -15.44
C GLU A 354 -7.70 -13.83 -15.06
N GLU A 355 -8.64 -14.39 -15.78
CA GLU A 355 -8.98 -15.81 -15.67
C GLU A 355 -7.84 -16.64 -16.27
N THR A 356 -7.58 -17.79 -15.68
CA THR A 356 -6.59 -18.74 -16.19
C THR A 356 -7.29 -19.94 -16.84
N PRO A 357 -6.58 -20.81 -17.56
CA PRO A 357 -7.16 -22.07 -18.05
C PRO A 357 -7.70 -22.97 -16.93
N ASN A 358 -7.25 -22.78 -15.69
CA ASN A 358 -7.79 -23.43 -14.51
C ASN A 358 -8.90 -22.55 -13.90
N PRO A 359 -10.19 -22.98 -13.90
CA PRO A 359 -11.31 -22.18 -13.42
C PRO A 359 -11.27 -21.87 -11.91
N ASP A 360 -10.42 -22.57 -11.17
CA ASP A 360 -10.23 -22.38 -9.72
C ASP A 360 -9.02 -21.48 -9.39
N GLU A 361 -8.46 -20.82 -10.40
CA GLU A 361 -7.26 -19.99 -10.26
C GLU A 361 -7.40 -18.67 -11.05
N PHE A 362 -7.13 -17.54 -10.39
CA PHE A 362 -7.16 -16.21 -10.98
C PHE A 362 -5.79 -15.58 -10.89
N ARG A 363 -5.31 -14.98 -11.99
CA ARG A 363 -4.11 -14.17 -11.98
C ARG A 363 -4.47 -12.76 -11.54
N VAL A 364 -3.93 -12.35 -10.41
CA VAL A 364 -4.17 -11.01 -9.84
C VAL A 364 -2.86 -10.24 -9.85
N SER A 365 -2.85 -9.10 -10.51
CA SER A 365 -1.66 -8.27 -10.69
C SER A 365 -1.87 -6.91 -10.06
N GLY A 366 -0.87 -6.43 -9.30
CA GLY A 366 -0.89 -5.16 -8.59
C GLY A 366 0.45 -4.43 -8.65
N ARG A 367 0.52 -3.26 -8.05
CA ARG A 367 1.73 -2.41 -8.07
C ARG A 367 2.84 -2.91 -7.16
N GLY A 368 2.52 -3.67 -6.13
CA GLY A 368 3.48 -4.23 -5.19
C GLY A 368 2.87 -5.28 -4.28
N GLU A 369 3.70 -5.87 -3.43
CA GLU A 369 3.27 -6.92 -2.50
C GLU A 369 2.29 -6.41 -1.44
N LEU A 370 2.48 -5.18 -0.95
CA LEU A 370 1.60 -4.58 0.04
C LEU A 370 0.20 -4.33 -0.55
N HIS A 371 0.11 -3.89 -1.80
CA HIS A 371 -1.17 -3.69 -2.48
C HIS A 371 -1.98 -5.00 -2.54
N LEU A 372 -1.35 -6.11 -2.92
CA LEU A 372 -2.01 -7.42 -2.99
C LEU A 372 -2.31 -7.99 -1.60
N SER A 373 -1.43 -7.81 -0.60
CA SER A 373 -1.68 -8.29 0.76
C SER A 373 -2.80 -7.53 1.47
N VAL A 374 -2.99 -6.24 1.19
CA VAL A 374 -4.15 -5.48 1.68
C VAL A 374 -5.45 -6.04 1.10
N LEU A 375 -5.50 -6.34 -0.20
CA LEU A 375 -6.66 -6.96 -0.82
C LEU A 375 -6.97 -8.32 -0.19
N ILE A 376 -5.97 -9.17 0.01
CA ILE A 376 -6.12 -10.48 0.64
C ILE A 376 -6.64 -10.33 2.08
N GLU A 377 -6.11 -9.39 2.85
CA GLU A 377 -6.53 -9.15 4.23
C GLU A 377 -7.97 -8.64 4.30
N ASN A 378 -8.40 -7.76 3.38
CA ASN A 378 -9.80 -7.35 3.27
C ASN A 378 -10.71 -8.54 2.99
N MET A 379 -10.37 -9.38 2.02
CA MET A 379 -11.13 -10.60 1.70
C MET A 379 -11.20 -11.55 2.90
N ARG A 380 -10.09 -11.73 3.63
CA ARG A 380 -10.04 -12.54 4.85
C ARG A 380 -11.01 -12.05 5.90
N ARG A 381 -11.06 -10.74 6.18
CA ARG A 381 -11.97 -10.12 7.15
C ARG A 381 -13.43 -10.17 6.71
N GLU A 382 -13.69 -10.14 5.42
CA GLU A 382 -15.03 -10.33 4.85
C GLU A 382 -15.53 -11.78 4.94
N GLY A 383 -14.69 -12.74 5.32
CA GLY A 383 -15.04 -14.14 5.51
C GLY A 383 -14.71 -15.07 4.35
N TYR A 384 -13.82 -14.66 3.44
CA TYR A 384 -13.35 -15.51 2.35
C TYR A 384 -12.26 -16.49 2.81
N GLU A 385 -12.27 -17.68 2.22
CA GLU A 385 -11.14 -18.61 2.21
C GLU A 385 -10.53 -18.69 0.82
N LEU A 386 -9.23 -18.56 0.73
CA LEU A 386 -8.49 -18.68 -0.53
C LEU A 386 -7.08 -19.21 -0.26
N ALA A 387 -6.40 -19.63 -1.31
CA ALA A 387 -4.99 -19.92 -1.28
C ALA A 387 -4.25 -19.00 -2.27
N VAL A 388 -3.07 -18.52 -1.91
CA VAL A 388 -2.30 -17.63 -2.78
C VAL A 388 -0.91 -18.19 -3.05
N SER A 389 -0.41 -17.92 -4.27
CA SER A 389 0.94 -18.30 -4.69
C SER A 389 1.97 -17.27 -4.26
N ARG A 390 3.25 -17.63 -4.40
CA ARG A 390 4.36 -16.68 -4.31
C ARG A 390 4.18 -15.53 -5.32
N PRO A 391 4.44 -14.28 -4.93
CA PRO A 391 4.44 -13.16 -5.86
C PRO A 391 5.56 -13.31 -6.90
N LYS A 392 5.26 -12.92 -8.14
CA LYS A 392 6.21 -12.91 -9.26
C LYS A 392 6.21 -11.54 -9.92
N VAL A 393 7.36 -11.09 -10.35
CA VAL A 393 7.47 -9.84 -11.12
C VAL A 393 6.92 -10.03 -12.52
N ILE A 394 6.37 -8.96 -13.06
CA ILE A 394 5.85 -8.93 -14.44
C ILE A 394 6.98 -8.47 -15.34
N PHE A 395 7.35 -9.34 -16.29
CA PHE A 395 8.32 -9.00 -17.34
C PHE A 395 7.62 -8.28 -18.48
N LYS A 396 8.29 -7.33 -19.09
CA LYS A 396 7.85 -6.66 -20.32
C LYS A 396 8.76 -7.04 -21.48
N GLU A 397 8.24 -6.99 -22.67
CA GLU A 397 9.02 -7.10 -23.89
C GLU A 397 9.01 -5.74 -24.62
N VAL A 398 10.16 -5.11 -24.71
CA VAL A 398 10.34 -3.81 -25.35
C VAL A 398 11.40 -3.99 -26.41
N ASP A 399 11.07 -3.66 -27.66
CA ASP A 399 11.97 -3.79 -28.82
C ASP A 399 12.62 -5.18 -28.99
N GLY A 400 11.88 -6.25 -28.59
CA GLY A 400 12.35 -7.64 -28.66
C GLY A 400 13.28 -8.04 -27.49
N HIS A 401 13.50 -7.16 -26.51
CA HIS A 401 14.26 -7.42 -25.29
C HIS A 401 13.33 -7.63 -24.11
N LYS A 402 13.58 -8.69 -23.35
CA LYS A 402 12.84 -8.97 -22.11
C LYS A 402 13.39 -8.08 -20.99
N GLN A 403 12.53 -7.27 -20.40
CA GLN A 403 12.85 -6.36 -19.30
C GLN A 403 12.15 -6.77 -18.01
N GLU A 404 12.77 -6.45 -16.88
CA GLU A 404 12.23 -6.63 -15.55
C GLU A 404 12.14 -5.30 -14.78
N PRO A 405 11.23 -5.19 -13.79
CA PRO A 405 11.14 -3.98 -12.99
C PRO A 405 12.31 -3.88 -12.01
N PHE A 406 12.82 -2.66 -11.83
CA PHE A 406 13.83 -2.31 -10.83
C PHE A 406 13.26 -1.37 -9.79
N GLU A 407 13.75 -1.51 -8.56
CA GLU A 407 13.41 -0.64 -7.45
C GLU A 407 14.62 0.14 -6.96
N GLN A 408 14.38 1.38 -6.60
CA GLN A 408 15.30 2.17 -5.79
C GLN A 408 15.03 1.84 -4.32
N VAL A 409 16.09 1.48 -3.61
CA VAL A 409 16.02 1.04 -2.20
C VAL A 409 16.91 1.93 -1.36
N THR A 410 16.34 2.47 -0.29
CA THR A 410 17.09 3.17 0.76
C THR A 410 17.08 2.32 2.02
N ILE A 411 18.26 2.09 2.55
CA ILE A 411 18.49 1.30 3.74
C ILE A 411 19.20 2.14 4.78
N ASP A 412 18.71 2.15 6.00
CA ASP A 412 19.34 2.82 7.13
C ASP A 412 19.67 1.78 8.20
N ILE A 413 20.95 1.55 8.47
CA ILE A 413 21.45 0.48 9.33
C ILE A 413 22.59 0.95 10.23
N GLU A 414 22.80 0.22 11.32
CA GLU A 414 24.01 0.37 12.12
C GLU A 414 25.24 -0.13 11.33
N GLU A 415 26.36 0.55 11.45
CA GLU A 415 27.60 0.26 10.70
C GLU A 415 28.06 -1.20 10.84
N GLN A 416 27.81 -1.83 12.01
CA GLN A 416 28.16 -3.22 12.25
C GLN A 416 27.45 -4.22 11.32
N HIS A 417 26.28 -3.87 10.79
CA HIS A 417 25.48 -4.72 9.89
C HIS A 417 25.76 -4.46 8.41
N GLN A 418 26.51 -3.41 8.08
CA GLN A 418 26.75 -2.95 6.73
C GLN A 418 27.28 -4.06 5.80
N GLY A 419 28.33 -4.76 6.24
CA GLY A 419 28.97 -5.81 5.43
C GLY A 419 28.01 -6.95 5.04
N ALA A 420 27.24 -7.44 6.03
CA ALA A 420 26.28 -8.53 5.80
C ALA A 420 25.14 -8.12 4.86
N VAL A 421 24.61 -6.90 5.01
CA VAL A 421 23.54 -6.37 4.18
C VAL A 421 24.03 -6.14 2.75
N MET A 422 25.21 -5.55 2.57
CA MET A 422 25.79 -5.32 1.24
C MET A 422 26.08 -6.63 0.50
N GLU A 423 26.59 -7.65 1.19
CA GLU A 423 26.80 -9.00 0.62
C GLU A 423 25.47 -9.62 0.16
N ALA A 424 24.44 -9.58 1.00
CA ALA A 424 23.14 -10.14 0.70
C ALA A 424 22.48 -9.45 -0.50
N LEU A 425 22.56 -8.12 -0.60
CA LEU A 425 22.05 -7.35 -1.74
C LEU A 425 22.87 -7.61 -3.01
N GLY A 426 24.19 -7.76 -2.91
CA GLY A 426 25.05 -8.12 -4.05
C GLY A 426 24.69 -9.47 -4.66
N ILE A 427 24.42 -10.50 -3.83
CA ILE A 427 23.92 -11.81 -4.28
C ILE A 427 22.59 -11.65 -5.03
N ARG A 428 21.74 -10.73 -4.58
CA ARG A 428 20.42 -10.41 -5.16
C ARG A 428 20.49 -9.43 -6.33
N LYS A 429 21.70 -9.13 -6.85
CA LYS A 429 21.99 -8.25 -8.01
C LYS A 429 21.66 -6.78 -7.75
N GLY A 430 21.68 -6.34 -6.51
CA GLY A 430 21.60 -4.92 -6.16
C GLY A 430 22.89 -4.17 -6.52
N GLU A 431 22.73 -2.99 -7.08
CA GLU A 431 23.80 -2.06 -7.40
C GLU A 431 23.78 -0.89 -6.41
N VAL A 432 24.87 -0.70 -5.69
CA VAL A 432 25.05 0.45 -4.79
C VAL A 432 25.12 1.73 -5.63
N LYS A 433 24.34 2.72 -5.25
CA LYS A 433 24.38 4.06 -5.87
C LYS A 433 25.06 5.07 -4.95
N ASP A 434 24.78 4.99 -3.64
CA ASP A 434 25.38 5.90 -2.67
C ASP A 434 25.51 5.24 -1.29
N MET A 435 26.43 5.77 -0.48
CA MET A 435 26.66 5.31 0.88
C MET A 435 27.08 6.50 1.76
N VAL A 436 26.23 6.89 2.68
CA VAL A 436 26.42 8.07 3.53
C VAL A 436 26.41 7.66 5.00
N PRO A 437 27.57 7.66 5.70
CA PRO A 437 27.61 7.50 7.13
C PRO A 437 27.10 8.77 7.85
N ASP A 438 26.35 8.60 8.92
CA ASP A 438 25.84 9.73 9.74
C ASP A 438 26.86 10.27 10.76
N GLY A 439 28.02 9.60 10.89
CA GLY A 439 29.05 9.91 11.88
C GLY A 439 28.66 9.60 13.32
N LYS A 440 27.52 8.92 13.54
CA LYS A 440 27.01 8.50 14.86
C LYS A 440 26.81 7.00 14.99
N GLY A 441 27.36 6.24 14.03
CA GLY A 441 27.30 4.78 14.04
C GLY A 441 26.21 4.16 13.17
N ARG A 442 25.53 4.97 12.32
CA ARG A 442 24.59 4.49 11.30
C ARG A 442 25.08 4.87 9.92
N THR A 443 24.70 4.08 8.93
CA THR A 443 24.99 4.31 7.52
C THR A 443 23.71 4.19 6.71
N ARG A 444 23.47 5.17 5.85
CA ARG A 444 22.43 5.13 4.82
C ARG A 444 23.05 4.57 3.54
N LEU A 445 22.40 3.57 2.96
CA LEU A 445 22.79 2.93 1.70
C LEU A 445 21.68 3.15 0.67
N GLU A 446 22.05 3.56 -0.54
CA GLU A 446 21.13 3.64 -1.67
C GLU A 446 21.47 2.60 -2.73
N TYR A 447 20.48 1.84 -3.16
CA TYR A 447 20.60 0.77 -4.14
C TYR A 447 19.59 0.90 -5.26
N VAL A 448 19.94 0.36 -6.43
CA VAL A 448 19.00 -0.03 -7.47
C VAL A 448 19.10 -1.55 -7.61
N ILE A 449 17.96 -2.23 -7.51
CA ILE A 449 17.88 -3.69 -7.48
C ILE A 449 16.69 -4.19 -8.30
N PRO A 450 16.80 -5.34 -9.00
CA PRO A 450 15.64 -5.97 -9.60
C PRO A 450 14.56 -6.27 -8.56
N SER A 451 13.28 -5.95 -8.82
CA SER A 451 12.21 -6.15 -7.84
C SER A 451 12.11 -7.59 -7.34
N ARG A 452 12.41 -8.58 -8.21
CA ARG A 452 12.49 -9.99 -7.78
C ARG A 452 13.58 -10.27 -6.74
N GLY A 453 14.59 -9.40 -6.64
CA GLY A 453 15.64 -9.48 -5.63
C GLY A 453 15.18 -9.07 -4.23
N LEU A 454 14.11 -8.29 -4.13
CA LEU A 454 13.54 -7.86 -2.86
C LEU A 454 12.50 -8.86 -2.32
N ILE A 455 11.90 -9.69 -3.18
CA ILE A 455 10.94 -10.72 -2.75
C ILE A 455 11.60 -11.64 -1.73
N GLY A 456 11.02 -11.70 -0.53
CA GLY A 456 11.54 -12.48 0.59
C GLY A 456 12.80 -11.94 1.28
N PHE A 457 13.28 -10.74 0.89
CA PHE A 457 14.46 -10.13 1.51
C PHE A 457 14.17 -9.45 2.85
N ARG A 458 12.98 -8.90 3.04
CA ARG A 458 12.65 -8.13 4.23
C ARG A 458 12.82 -8.91 5.53
N ASN A 459 12.40 -10.17 5.56
CA ASN A 459 12.58 -11.05 6.73
C ASN A 459 14.06 -11.38 7.00
N GLU A 460 14.85 -11.63 5.95
CA GLU A 460 16.29 -11.86 6.04
C GLU A 460 16.99 -10.61 6.56
N PHE A 461 16.64 -9.43 6.03
CA PHE A 461 17.15 -8.13 6.44
C PHE A 461 16.87 -7.81 7.91
N MET A 462 15.63 -8.00 8.38
CA MET A 462 15.29 -7.79 9.79
C MET A 462 16.07 -8.71 10.72
N THR A 463 16.32 -9.94 10.30
CA THR A 463 17.15 -10.88 11.06
C THR A 463 18.61 -10.44 11.10
N MET A 464 19.19 -10.04 9.97
CA MET A 464 20.59 -9.57 9.86
C MET A 464 20.85 -8.29 10.66
N THR A 465 19.86 -7.40 10.74
CA THR A 465 19.96 -6.11 11.44
C THR A 465 19.43 -6.17 12.87
N SER A 466 19.11 -7.37 13.39
CA SER A 466 18.52 -7.56 14.74
C SER A 466 17.26 -6.70 14.97
N GLY A 467 16.51 -6.39 13.91
CA GLY A 467 15.30 -5.59 13.94
C GLY A 467 15.52 -4.06 13.96
N THR A 468 16.75 -3.57 13.93
CA THR A 468 17.07 -2.13 14.02
C THR A 468 17.20 -1.44 12.65
N GLY A 469 17.28 -2.23 11.57
CA GLY A 469 17.40 -1.72 10.20
C GLY A 469 16.09 -1.21 9.64
N LEU A 470 16.16 -0.15 8.86
CA LEU A 470 15.05 0.38 8.08
C LEU A 470 15.31 0.11 6.60
N LEU A 471 14.30 -0.40 5.89
CA LEU A 471 14.36 -0.69 4.47
C LEU A 471 13.11 -0.14 3.79
N TYR A 472 13.32 0.75 2.84
CA TYR A 472 12.27 1.34 2.01
C TYR A 472 12.59 1.13 0.54
N SER A 473 11.58 0.82 -0.25
CA SER A 473 11.73 0.66 -1.70
C SER A 473 10.63 1.38 -2.45
N SER A 474 10.92 1.72 -3.69
CA SER A 474 9.95 2.25 -4.65
C SER A 474 10.33 1.83 -6.06
N PHE A 475 9.31 1.58 -6.92
CA PHE A 475 9.53 1.31 -8.33
C PHE A 475 10.33 2.44 -8.98
N SER A 476 11.34 2.09 -9.77
CA SER A 476 12.20 3.03 -10.49
C SER A 476 11.94 3.00 -11.99
N HIS A 477 12.26 1.89 -12.65
CA HIS A 477 12.18 1.74 -14.12
C HIS A 477 12.18 0.26 -14.51
N TYR A 478 11.96 0.00 -15.79
CA TYR A 478 12.22 -1.31 -16.40
C TYR A 478 13.58 -1.29 -17.08
N ASP A 479 14.34 -2.38 -16.94
CA ASP A 479 15.65 -2.58 -17.59
C ASP A 479 15.85 -4.06 -17.92
N ASP A 480 16.90 -4.39 -18.66
CA ASP A 480 17.22 -5.74 -19.09
C ASP A 480 17.32 -6.71 -17.91
N VAL A 481 16.80 -7.92 -18.14
CA VAL A 481 16.77 -8.97 -17.12
C VAL A 481 18.20 -9.35 -16.68
N LYS A 482 18.51 -9.18 -15.41
CA LYS A 482 19.79 -9.63 -14.85
C LYS A 482 19.86 -11.16 -14.87
N PRO A 483 20.96 -11.75 -15.33
CA PRO A 483 21.10 -13.20 -15.44
C PRO A 483 21.16 -13.88 -14.06
N GLY A 484 20.59 -15.08 -13.96
CA GLY A 484 20.62 -15.96 -12.78
C GLY A 484 19.32 -15.96 -11.97
N GLU A 485 19.18 -16.99 -11.16
CA GLU A 485 18.09 -17.12 -10.21
C GLU A 485 18.37 -16.23 -8.99
N ILE A 486 17.37 -15.48 -8.55
CA ILE A 486 17.49 -14.52 -7.45
C ILE A 486 16.37 -14.80 -6.45
N GLY A 487 16.67 -14.69 -5.16
CA GLY A 487 15.65 -14.70 -4.11
C GLY A 487 15.09 -16.07 -3.74
N GLN A 488 15.79 -17.16 -4.01
CA GLN A 488 15.41 -18.48 -3.53
C GLN A 488 15.68 -18.63 -2.02
N ARG A 489 14.77 -19.33 -1.33
CA ARG A 489 14.94 -19.66 0.08
C ARG A 489 16.10 -20.63 0.27
N LYS A 490 17.00 -20.33 1.22
CA LYS A 490 18.18 -21.17 1.52
C LYS A 490 17.81 -22.48 2.23
N ASN A 491 16.76 -22.46 3.06
CA ASN A 491 16.36 -23.56 3.93
C ASN A 491 15.11 -24.25 3.39
N GLY A 492 15.06 -25.57 3.47
CA GLY A 492 13.88 -26.36 3.20
C GLY A 492 12.82 -26.23 4.31
N VAL A 493 11.76 -26.99 4.21
CA VAL A 493 10.64 -27.00 5.16
C VAL A 493 10.38 -28.38 5.76
N LEU A 494 9.77 -28.39 6.95
CA LEU A 494 9.22 -29.57 7.60
C LEU A 494 7.76 -29.73 7.15
N ILE A 495 7.41 -30.84 6.52
CA ILE A 495 6.10 -31.10 5.92
C ILE A 495 5.41 -32.22 6.71
N SER A 496 4.19 -32.01 7.16
CA SER A 496 3.38 -33.06 7.78
C SER A 496 3.04 -34.18 6.78
N ASN A 497 3.21 -35.43 7.18
CA ASN A 497 2.82 -36.60 6.39
C ASN A 497 1.45 -37.17 6.77
N ALA A 498 0.75 -36.55 7.72
CA ALA A 498 -0.52 -37.06 8.22
C ALA A 498 -1.46 -35.94 8.69
N THR A 499 -2.75 -36.27 8.76
CA THR A 499 -3.81 -35.37 9.23
C THR A 499 -4.20 -35.73 10.67
N GLY A 500 -4.22 -34.75 11.57
CA GLY A 500 -4.59 -34.92 12.99
C GLY A 500 -4.06 -33.83 13.89
N LYS A 501 -3.95 -34.09 15.20
CA LYS A 501 -3.44 -33.15 16.19
C LYS A 501 -1.96 -33.37 16.48
N ALA A 502 -1.18 -32.33 16.39
CA ALA A 502 0.25 -32.35 16.71
C ALA A 502 0.47 -32.66 18.20
N LEU A 503 1.38 -33.58 18.50
CA LEU A 503 1.68 -34.04 19.86
C LEU A 503 3.02 -33.48 20.34
N ALA A 504 3.07 -33.08 21.62
CA ALA A 504 4.25 -32.49 22.23
C ALA A 504 5.51 -33.35 22.07
N TYR A 505 5.38 -34.67 22.21
CA TYR A 505 6.50 -35.61 22.08
C TYR A 505 7.11 -35.60 20.67
N ALA A 506 6.26 -35.57 19.63
CA ALA A 506 6.74 -35.49 18.25
C ALA A 506 7.41 -34.13 17.98
N LEU A 507 6.78 -33.03 18.41
CA LEU A 507 7.32 -31.69 18.24
C LEU A 507 8.65 -31.50 18.95
N TRP A 508 8.81 -32.08 20.14
CA TRP A 508 10.08 -32.06 20.87
C TRP A 508 11.23 -32.70 20.08
N GLY A 509 10.99 -33.82 19.42
CA GLY A 509 11.99 -34.42 18.53
C GLY A 509 12.22 -33.68 17.22
N LEU A 510 11.21 -32.92 16.75
CA LEU A 510 11.30 -32.17 15.49
C LEU A 510 12.00 -30.82 15.65
N GLN A 511 11.96 -30.19 16.83
CA GLN A 511 12.64 -28.90 17.07
C GLN A 511 14.19 -29.02 16.95
N GLU A 512 14.77 -30.19 17.06
CA GLU A 512 16.20 -30.45 16.79
C GLU A 512 16.51 -30.34 15.28
N ARG A 513 15.51 -30.51 14.41
CA ARG A 513 15.67 -30.51 12.95
C ARG A 513 15.36 -29.14 12.33
N GLY A 514 14.77 -28.23 13.10
CA GLY A 514 14.44 -26.91 12.62
C GLY A 514 13.53 -26.14 13.56
N LYS A 515 13.09 -24.95 13.10
CA LYS A 515 12.20 -24.08 13.86
C LYS A 515 10.75 -24.43 13.54
N LEU A 516 9.92 -24.66 14.55
CA LEU A 516 8.51 -25.02 14.39
C LEU A 516 7.64 -23.78 14.13
N MET A 517 6.54 -23.97 13.41
CA MET A 517 5.51 -22.98 13.12
C MET A 517 4.17 -23.30 13.79
N ILE A 518 4.06 -24.46 14.45
CA ILE A 518 2.82 -24.95 15.08
C ILE A 518 3.04 -25.25 16.55
N ASP A 519 1.99 -25.04 17.33
CA ASP A 519 1.93 -25.39 18.75
C ASP A 519 1.50 -26.85 18.97
N HIS A 520 1.71 -27.33 20.19
CA HIS A 520 1.10 -28.58 20.66
C HIS A 520 -0.43 -28.52 20.58
N GLY A 521 -1.05 -29.58 20.10
CA GLY A 521 -2.50 -29.68 19.95
C GLY A 521 -3.06 -29.01 18.69
N ALA A 522 -2.23 -28.34 17.89
CA ALA A 522 -2.65 -27.77 16.61
C ALA A 522 -3.13 -28.86 15.65
N GLU A 523 -4.26 -28.61 14.98
CA GLU A 523 -4.72 -29.48 13.90
C GLU A 523 -3.88 -29.24 12.65
N VAL A 524 -3.41 -30.32 12.04
CA VAL A 524 -2.61 -30.30 10.82
C VAL A 524 -3.14 -31.31 9.81
N TYR A 525 -2.75 -31.14 8.55
CA TYR A 525 -3.08 -32.09 7.48
C TYR A 525 -1.85 -32.48 6.67
N GLU A 526 -1.93 -33.57 5.91
CA GLU A 526 -0.85 -34.01 5.02
C GLU A 526 -0.52 -32.92 4.00
N GLY A 527 0.76 -32.58 3.85
CA GLY A 527 1.24 -31.53 2.96
C GLY A 527 1.27 -30.14 3.57
N GLN A 528 0.78 -29.95 4.80
CA GLN A 528 0.94 -28.69 5.54
C GLN A 528 2.38 -28.53 5.98
N ILE A 529 2.94 -27.32 5.83
CA ILE A 529 4.26 -26.94 6.31
C ILE A 529 4.13 -26.56 7.79
N ILE A 530 4.91 -27.24 8.63
CA ILE A 530 4.84 -27.11 10.09
C ILE A 530 6.12 -26.54 10.71
N GLY A 531 7.13 -26.26 9.89
CA GLY A 531 8.39 -25.66 10.36
C GLY A 531 9.39 -25.42 9.24
N ILE A 532 10.45 -24.70 9.59
CA ILE A 532 11.60 -24.41 8.73
C ILE A 532 12.67 -25.46 9.04
N HIS A 533 13.11 -26.20 8.02
CA HIS A 533 14.19 -27.18 8.17
C HIS A 533 15.54 -26.47 8.31
N SER A 534 16.44 -26.99 9.15
CA SER A 534 17.81 -26.46 9.31
C SER A 534 18.71 -26.69 8.09
N ARG A 535 18.31 -27.59 7.17
CA ARG A 535 19.01 -27.88 5.90
C ARG A 535 18.26 -27.33 4.71
N SER A 536 18.87 -27.31 3.54
CA SER A 536 18.30 -26.79 2.31
C SER A 536 17.21 -27.68 1.68
N ASN A 537 17.11 -28.95 2.06
CA ASN A 537 16.11 -29.87 1.51
C ASN A 537 14.83 -29.93 2.36
N ASP A 538 13.71 -30.17 1.73
CA ASP A 538 12.45 -30.44 2.40
C ASP A 538 12.47 -31.79 3.11
N LEU A 539 11.81 -31.85 4.26
CA LEU A 539 11.72 -33.05 5.06
C LEU A 539 10.26 -33.35 5.44
N THR A 540 9.77 -34.49 4.96
CA THR A 540 8.44 -34.98 5.35
C THR A 540 8.55 -35.69 6.72
N VAL A 541 7.72 -35.25 7.69
CA VAL A 541 7.82 -35.67 9.10
C VAL A 541 6.46 -36.05 9.67
N ASN A 542 6.45 -36.86 10.71
CA ASN A 542 5.25 -37.21 11.47
C ASN A 542 5.20 -36.41 12.78
N CYS A 543 4.32 -35.44 12.87
CA CYS A 543 4.10 -34.65 14.08
C CYS A 543 2.99 -35.19 14.99
N LEU A 544 2.38 -36.34 14.65
CA LEU A 544 1.29 -36.98 15.41
C LEU A 544 1.78 -38.14 16.28
N GLN A 545 3.06 -38.43 16.25
CA GLN A 545 3.60 -39.59 16.95
C GLN A 545 3.63 -39.35 18.47
N GLY A 546 2.84 -40.13 19.21
CA GLY A 546 2.88 -40.16 20.66
C GLY A 546 4.09 -40.94 21.23
N LYS A 547 4.40 -40.69 22.48
CA LYS A 547 5.39 -41.48 23.23
C LYS A 547 4.92 -42.95 23.27
N LYS A 548 5.72 -43.88 22.74
CA LYS A 548 5.45 -45.31 22.91
C LYS A 548 5.64 -45.65 24.39
N LEU A 549 4.59 -46.10 25.05
CA LEU A 549 4.64 -46.60 26.42
C LEU A 549 5.45 -47.89 26.42
N THR A 550 6.73 -47.79 26.71
CA THR A 550 7.61 -48.93 26.93
C THR A 550 7.93 -49.01 28.43
N ASN A 551 7.38 -50.03 29.08
CA ASN A 551 7.66 -50.54 30.43
C ASN A 551 7.32 -49.63 31.64
N MET A 552 6.56 -50.23 32.58
CA MET A 552 6.10 -49.68 33.86
C MET A 552 7.21 -49.22 34.84
N ARG A 553 8.48 -49.35 34.54
CA ARG A 553 9.60 -48.99 35.46
C ARG A 553 10.10 -47.56 35.30
N ALA A 554 9.60 -46.76 34.34
CA ALA A 554 10.07 -45.41 34.07
C ALA A 554 9.00 -44.30 34.39
N SER A 555 7.92 -44.63 35.09
CA SER A 555 6.83 -43.68 35.39
C SER A 555 7.19 -42.56 36.39
N GLY A 556 8.39 -42.60 36.99
CA GLY A 556 8.87 -41.62 37.97
C GLY A 556 9.85 -40.56 37.45
N LYS A 557 10.22 -40.59 36.17
CA LYS A 557 11.14 -39.61 35.54
C LYS A 557 10.59 -39.19 34.19
N ASP A 558 9.42 -38.57 34.15
CA ASP A 558 8.99 -37.81 32.99
C ASP A 558 9.57 -36.40 33.13
N ASP A 559 10.71 -36.16 32.48
CA ASP A 559 11.23 -34.81 32.30
C ASP A 559 10.17 -33.98 31.56
N ALA A 560 9.89 -32.80 32.06
CA ALA A 560 8.95 -31.88 31.41
C ALA A 560 9.40 -31.59 29.96
N ILE A 561 8.56 -31.86 28.98
CA ILE A 561 8.84 -31.57 27.57
C ILE A 561 8.85 -30.06 27.40
N ALA A 562 10.03 -29.47 27.23
CA ALA A 562 10.17 -28.06 26.89
C ALA A 562 10.13 -27.90 25.37
N LEU A 563 9.11 -27.19 24.88
CA LEU A 563 8.99 -26.79 23.47
C LEU A 563 9.43 -25.34 23.32
N THR A 564 10.17 -25.08 22.25
CA THR A 564 10.48 -23.70 21.83
C THR A 564 9.23 -23.03 21.29
N THR A 565 9.09 -21.71 21.52
CA THR A 565 7.97 -20.93 20.99
C THR A 565 7.96 -21.01 19.45
N PRO A 566 6.84 -21.42 18.84
CA PRO A 566 6.75 -21.52 17.39
C PRO A 566 6.75 -20.14 16.72
N ILE A 567 7.25 -20.09 15.50
CA ILE A 567 7.18 -18.90 14.66
C ILE A 567 5.74 -18.74 14.16
N LYS A 568 5.15 -17.58 14.40
CA LYS A 568 3.85 -17.20 13.80
C LYS A 568 4.09 -16.12 12.77
N PHE A 569 3.85 -16.45 11.51
CA PHE A 569 3.97 -15.50 10.42
C PHE A 569 2.73 -14.61 10.31
N SER A 570 2.96 -13.32 10.02
CA SER A 570 1.91 -12.46 9.46
C SER A 570 1.59 -12.89 8.03
N LEU A 571 0.54 -12.34 7.43
CA LEU A 571 0.18 -12.62 6.04
C LEU A 571 1.34 -12.31 5.09
N GLU A 572 1.94 -11.13 5.22
CA GLU A 572 3.07 -10.68 4.40
C GLU A 572 4.27 -11.61 4.56
N GLN A 573 4.63 -11.93 5.81
CA GLN A 573 5.74 -12.85 6.10
C GLN A 573 5.51 -14.24 5.51
N ALA A 574 4.27 -14.73 5.52
CA ALA A 574 3.93 -16.01 4.92
C ALA A 574 4.05 -15.99 3.39
N ILE A 575 3.57 -14.91 2.75
CA ILE A 575 3.64 -14.70 1.30
C ILE A 575 5.11 -14.59 0.83
N GLU A 576 5.93 -13.84 1.56
CA GLU A 576 7.37 -13.70 1.27
C GLU A 576 8.15 -15.01 1.49
N PHE A 577 7.70 -15.83 2.45
CA PHE A 577 8.41 -17.04 2.86
C PHE A 577 8.27 -18.19 1.86
N ILE A 578 7.10 -18.34 1.22
CA ILE A 578 6.77 -19.50 0.38
C ILE A 578 7.63 -19.59 -0.87
N ASP A 579 7.83 -20.81 -1.34
CA ASP A 579 8.48 -21.11 -2.61
C ASP A 579 7.48 -21.41 -3.72
N ASP A 580 7.94 -21.62 -4.96
CA ASP A 580 7.10 -21.77 -6.17
C ASP A 580 6.15 -22.98 -6.11
N ASP A 581 6.51 -24.02 -5.36
CA ASP A 581 5.70 -25.24 -5.16
C ASP A 581 4.81 -25.18 -3.90
N GLU A 582 4.71 -24.01 -3.28
CA GLU A 582 3.98 -23.78 -2.04
C GLU A 582 2.84 -22.78 -2.23
N LEU A 583 1.89 -22.79 -1.31
CA LEU A 583 0.77 -21.85 -1.22
C LEU A 583 0.57 -21.40 0.21
N VAL A 584 0.11 -20.16 0.40
CA VAL A 584 -0.44 -19.71 1.67
C VAL A 584 -1.95 -19.93 1.64
N GLU A 585 -2.45 -20.74 2.55
CA GLU A 585 -3.87 -20.91 2.84
C GLU A 585 -4.33 -19.83 3.80
N ILE A 586 -5.31 -19.06 3.39
CA ILE A 586 -5.83 -17.89 4.10
C ILE A 586 -7.29 -18.12 4.44
N THR A 587 -7.61 -18.04 5.71
CA THR A 587 -8.98 -18.15 6.24
C THR A 587 -9.23 -17.00 7.22
N PRO A 588 -10.47 -16.70 7.59
CA PRO A 588 -10.77 -15.67 8.58
C PRO A 588 -10.00 -15.80 9.90
N GLN A 589 -9.67 -17.02 10.32
CA GLN A 589 -9.07 -17.30 11.62
C GLN A 589 -7.59 -17.72 11.54
N SER A 590 -7.13 -18.25 10.38
CA SER A 590 -5.83 -18.91 10.28
C SER A 590 -5.08 -18.54 8.99
N ILE A 591 -3.75 -18.47 9.11
CA ILE A 591 -2.83 -18.42 7.99
C ILE A 591 -1.96 -19.66 8.08
N ARG A 592 -2.03 -20.55 7.08
CA ARG A 592 -1.27 -21.80 7.02
C ARG A 592 -0.47 -21.85 5.73
N ILE A 593 0.70 -22.44 5.79
CA ILE A 593 1.53 -22.67 4.60
C ILE A 593 1.43 -24.15 4.23
N ARG A 594 1.31 -24.44 2.94
CA ARG A 594 1.21 -25.82 2.45
C ARG A 594 1.89 -26.02 1.11
N LYS A 595 2.22 -27.25 0.80
CA LYS A 595 2.62 -27.62 -0.56
C LYS A 595 1.42 -27.57 -1.51
N LYS A 596 1.65 -27.24 -2.80
CA LYS A 596 0.63 -27.32 -3.85
C LYS A 596 0.09 -28.74 -3.99
N LEU A 597 0.99 -29.71 -4.04
CA LEU A 597 0.69 -31.13 -4.03
C LEU A 597 0.75 -31.65 -2.60
N LEU A 598 -0.40 -31.97 -2.02
CA LEU A 598 -0.50 -32.32 -0.62
C LEU A 598 0.13 -33.68 -0.31
N THR A 599 -0.09 -34.69 -1.14
CA THR A 599 0.43 -36.05 -0.86
C THR A 599 1.89 -36.17 -1.23
N GLU A 600 2.66 -36.92 -0.42
CA GLU A 600 4.08 -37.18 -0.70
C GLU A 600 4.26 -37.94 -2.04
N THR A 601 3.31 -38.80 -2.39
CA THR A 601 3.35 -39.58 -3.63
C THR A 601 3.27 -38.65 -4.87
N ASP A 602 2.37 -37.66 -4.85
CA ASP A 602 2.21 -36.72 -5.96
C ASP A 602 3.43 -35.81 -6.10
N ARG A 603 4.00 -35.35 -4.99
CA ARG A 603 5.26 -34.58 -5.01
C ARG A 603 6.41 -35.39 -5.63
N LYS A 604 6.56 -36.68 -5.22
CA LYS A 604 7.61 -37.56 -5.79
C LYS A 604 7.38 -37.82 -7.29
N ARG A 605 6.12 -37.94 -7.73
CA ARG A 605 5.79 -38.12 -9.16
C ARG A 605 6.15 -36.89 -9.97
N ALA A 606 5.76 -35.71 -9.51
CA ALA A 606 6.06 -34.45 -10.16
C ALA A 606 7.57 -34.23 -10.32
N ASN A 607 8.36 -34.47 -9.27
CA ASN A 607 9.82 -34.33 -9.33
C ASN A 607 10.49 -35.27 -10.33
N ARG A 608 9.96 -36.50 -10.52
CA ARG A 608 10.48 -37.43 -11.55
C ARG A 608 10.21 -36.95 -12.97
N THR A 609 9.06 -36.32 -13.20
CA THR A 609 8.69 -35.78 -14.52
C THR A 609 9.58 -34.60 -14.90
N THR A 610 9.90 -33.73 -13.96
CA THR A 610 10.74 -32.55 -14.18
C THR A 610 12.20 -32.95 -14.48
N THR A 611 12.72 -33.99 -13.82
CA THR A 611 14.09 -34.49 -14.05
C THR A 611 14.21 -35.16 -15.43
N SER A 612 13.14 -35.76 -15.98
CA SER A 612 13.15 -36.38 -17.30
C SER A 612 13.08 -35.40 -18.47
N THR A 613 12.54 -34.18 -18.25
CA THR A 613 12.46 -33.12 -19.27
C THR A 613 13.72 -32.25 -19.34
N SER A 614 14.58 -32.26 -18.34
CA SER A 614 15.86 -31.52 -18.33
C SER A 614 17.05 -32.29 -18.95
N THR A 615 16.82 -33.52 -19.43
CA THR A 615 17.83 -34.39 -20.04
C THR A 615 17.66 -34.57 -21.57
N HIS A 616 16.84 -33.75 -22.20
CA HIS A 616 16.70 -33.72 -23.68
C HIS A 616 17.08 -32.37 -24.26
#